data_18e7f3531b9ef7b75b3e87601157f0c0
#
_entry.id   18e7f3531b9ef7b75b3e87601157f0c0
#
_cell.length_a   1.000
_cell.length_b   1.000
_cell.length_c   1.000
_cell.angle_alpha   90.00
_cell.angle_beta   90.00
_cell.angle_gamma   90.00
#
_symmetry.space_group_name_H-M   'P 1'
#
loop_
_entity.id
_entity.type
_entity.pdbx_description
1 polymer ?
#
loop_
_entity_poly.entity_id
_entity_poly.type
_entity_poly.pdbx_seq_one_letter_code
_entity_poly.pdbx_strand_id
1 'polypeptide(L)'
;MTPEQHFILSLLSPMKTFPMVIPGHLRARIDRYRILRAQAGEDLNLSDIVRQALTLFAYARPVSWPTAEMDGQGKAVNVKLPSVVIEHVEGLAGFYNETKSDIARAAIVWFLDQEERGQHEPNRIAQ
;
A
#
# COMPACT_ATOMS: atom_id res chain seq x y z
N MET A 1 12.26 14.62 -11.53
CA MET A 1 11.65 14.72 -10.19
C MET A 1 12.29 13.71 -9.25
N THR A 2 12.74 14.17 -8.08
CA THR A 2 13.30 13.26 -7.08
C THR A 2 12.19 12.51 -6.35
N PRO A 3 12.51 11.36 -5.70
CA PRO A 3 11.52 10.65 -4.89
C PRO A 3 10.90 11.52 -3.79
N GLU A 4 11.69 12.41 -3.18
CA GLU A 4 11.18 13.32 -2.15
C GLU A 4 10.17 14.30 -2.72
N GLN A 5 10.46 14.86 -3.88
CA GLN A 5 9.53 15.79 -4.56
C GLN A 5 8.25 15.07 -4.95
N HIS A 6 8.35 13.83 -5.41
CA HIS A 6 7.19 13.03 -5.75
C HIS A 6 6.31 12.79 -4.53
N PHE A 7 6.92 12.45 -3.40
CA PHE A 7 6.21 12.22 -2.13
C PHE A 7 5.51 13.50 -1.65
N ILE A 8 6.21 14.63 -1.70
CA ILE A 8 5.63 15.92 -1.31
C ILE A 8 4.43 16.26 -2.19
N LEU A 9 4.56 16.06 -3.50
CA LEU A 9 3.45 16.30 -4.43
C LEU A 9 2.27 15.37 -4.15
N SER A 10 2.55 14.13 -3.72
CA SER A 10 1.47 13.21 -3.40
C SER A 10 0.62 13.70 -2.23
N LEU A 11 1.23 14.40 -1.28
CA LEU A 11 0.51 14.97 -0.14
C LEU A 11 -0.33 16.19 -0.53
N LEU A 12 0.02 16.86 -1.62
CA LEU A 12 -0.64 18.09 -2.07
C LEU A 12 -1.64 17.85 -3.20
N SER A 13 -1.59 16.69 -3.84
CA SER A 13 -2.47 16.42 -4.97
C SER A 13 -3.89 16.14 -4.51
N PRO A 14 -4.91 16.41 -5.36
CA PRO A 14 -6.28 16.13 -4.98
C PRO A 14 -6.52 14.63 -4.77
N MET A 15 -7.44 14.32 -3.85
CA MET A 15 -7.81 12.94 -3.57
C MET A 15 -8.84 12.48 -4.58
N LYS A 16 -8.65 11.27 -5.10
CA LYS A 16 -9.57 10.65 -6.05
C LYS A 16 -9.92 9.25 -5.60
N THR A 17 -11.07 8.76 -6.04
CA THR A 17 -11.51 7.40 -5.74
C THR A 17 -10.72 6.41 -6.57
N PHE A 18 -10.19 5.39 -5.89
CA PHE A 18 -9.47 4.29 -6.52
C PHE A 18 -10.18 2.98 -6.16
N PRO A 19 -10.85 2.33 -7.12
CA PRO A 19 -11.48 1.04 -6.86
C PRO A 19 -10.46 -0.09 -6.95
N MET A 20 -10.54 -1.05 -6.02
CA MET A 20 -9.69 -2.23 -6.06
C MET A 20 -10.41 -3.42 -5.40
N VAL A 21 -9.91 -4.62 -5.67
CA VAL A 21 -10.42 -5.83 -5.05
C VAL A 21 -9.37 -6.36 -4.07
N ILE A 22 -9.81 -6.63 -2.83
CA ILE A 22 -8.92 -7.14 -1.78
C ILE A 22 -9.35 -8.56 -1.43
N PRO A 23 -8.48 -9.56 -1.67
CA PRO A 23 -8.80 -10.94 -1.31
C PRO A 23 -8.79 -11.15 0.21
N GLY A 24 -9.50 -12.19 0.66
CA GLY A 24 -9.72 -12.42 2.08
C GLY A 24 -8.46 -12.56 2.90
N HIS A 25 -7.45 -13.27 2.38
CA HIS A 25 -6.19 -13.46 3.12
C HIS A 25 -5.42 -12.14 3.29
N LEU A 26 -5.46 -11.26 2.29
CA LEU A 26 -4.81 -9.96 2.39
C LEU A 26 -5.59 -9.05 3.33
N ARG A 27 -6.92 -9.10 3.29
CA ARG A 27 -7.76 -8.35 4.23
C ARG A 27 -7.46 -8.74 5.68
N ALA A 28 -7.26 -10.04 5.93
CA ALA A 28 -6.92 -10.53 7.26
C ALA A 28 -5.56 -9.98 7.73
N ARG A 29 -4.56 -9.90 6.84
CA ARG A 29 -3.27 -9.29 7.18
C ARG A 29 -3.40 -7.81 7.49
N ILE A 30 -4.19 -7.09 6.71
CA ILE A 30 -4.45 -5.67 6.96
C ILE A 30 -5.11 -5.49 8.32
N ASP A 31 -6.10 -6.31 8.64
CA ASP A 31 -6.82 -6.21 9.90
C ASP A 31 -5.91 -6.50 11.11
N ARG A 32 -5.01 -7.48 10.99
CA ARG A 32 -4.01 -7.73 12.03
C ARG A 32 -3.09 -6.54 12.23
N TYR A 33 -2.65 -5.92 11.16
CA TYR A 33 -1.82 -4.72 11.22
C TYR A 33 -2.57 -3.58 11.90
N ARG A 34 -3.86 -3.40 11.59
CA ARG A 34 -4.70 -2.38 12.23
C ARG A 34 -4.77 -2.59 13.74
N ILE A 35 -4.95 -3.84 14.17
CA ILE A 35 -5.03 -4.17 15.61
C ILE A 35 -3.72 -3.82 16.30
N LEU A 36 -2.59 -4.19 15.70
CA LEU A 36 -1.28 -3.87 16.25
C LEU A 36 -1.04 -2.36 16.37
N ARG A 37 -1.45 -1.61 15.36
CA ARG A 37 -1.30 -0.14 15.39
C ARG A 37 -2.24 0.49 16.40
N ALA A 38 -3.44 -0.06 16.57
CA ALA A 38 -4.38 0.41 17.59
C ALA A 38 -3.81 0.22 19.01
N GLN A 39 -3.11 -0.87 19.26
CA GLN A 39 -2.42 -1.11 20.54
C GLN A 39 -1.32 -0.09 20.79
N ALA A 40 -0.75 0.47 19.72
CA ALA A 40 0.26 1.53 19.82
C ALA A 40 -0.36 2.94 19.82
N GLY A 41 -1.69 3.05 19.86
CA GLY A 41 -2.37 4.33 19.95
C GLY A 41 -2.81 4.92 18.61
N GLU A 42 -2.67 4.17 17.51
CA GLU A 42 -3.05 4.66 16.19
C GLU A 42 -4.35 3.98 15.72
N ASP A 43 -5.39 4.77 15.55
CA ASP A 43 -6.68 4.28 15.06
C ASP A 43 -6.74 4.47 13.54
N LEU A 44 -6.38 3.40 12.80
CA LEU A 44 -6.33 3.42 11.35
C LEU A 44 -7.47 2.57 10.77
N ASN A 45 -8.11 3.08 9.74
CA ASN A 45 -9.10 2.30 8.99
C ASN A 45 -8.44 1.67 7.75
N LEU A 46 -9.22 0.86 7.02
CA LEU A 46 -8.72 0.19 5.81
C LEU A 46 -8.17 1.18 4.80
N SER A 47 -8.89 2.27 4.54
CA SER A 47 -8.47 3.27 3.56
C SER A 47 -7.16 3.94 3.96
N ASP A 48 -6.97 4.19 5.27
CA ASP A 48 -5.72 4.79 5.77
C ASP A 48 -4.53 3.90 5.46
N ILE A 49 -4.67 2.59 5.69
CA ILE A 49 -3.59 1.63 5.47
C ILE A 49 -3.28 1.50 3.99
N VAL A 50 -4.30 1.38 3.15
CA VAL A 50 -4.11 1.27 1.70
C VAL A 50 -3.43 2.54 1.17
N ARG A 51 -3.89 3.72 1.62
CA ARG A 51 -3.29 4.99 1.23
C ARG A 51 -1.83 5.07 1.65
N GLN A 52 -1.52 4.69 2.88
CA GLN A 52 -0.16 4.68 3.39
C GLN A 52 0.73 3.74 2.59
N ALA A 53 0.25 2.52 2.34
CA ALA A 53 1.01 1.51 1.59
C ALA A 53 1.33 1.99 0.18
N LEU A 54 0.34 2.49 -0.53
CA LEU A 54 0.51 2.92 -1.92
C LEU A 54 1.34 4.19 -2.03
N THR A 55 1.20 5.11 -1.09
CA THR A 55 2.00 6.33 -1.06
C THR A 55 3.48 6.01 -0.81
N LEU A 56 3.76 5.14 0.16
CA LEU A 56 5.13 4.72 0.43
C LEU A 56 5.74 3.93 -0.72
N PHE A 57 4.94 3.09 -1.37
CA PHE A 57 5.37 2.35 -2.55
C PHE A 57 5.77 3.31 -3.69
N ALA A 58 4.95 4.32 -3.92
CA ALA A 58 5.23 5.34 -4.94
C ALA A 58 6.49 6.15 -4.60
N TYR A 59 6.69 6.47 -3.31
CA TYR A 59 7.87 7.19 -2.87
C TYR A 59 9.13 6.35 -2.97
N ALA A 60 9.09 5.11 -2.46
CA ALA A 60 10.25 4.23 -2.39
C ALA A 60 10.67 3.70 -3.76
N ARG A 61 9.73 3.55 -4.67
CA ARG A 61 9.96 3.01 -6.03
C ARG A 61 10.84 1.74 -5.99
N PRO A 62 10.40 0.69 -5.27
CA PRO A 62 11.21 -0.52 -5.19
C PRO A 62 11.42 -1.12 -6.57
N VAL A 63 12.61 -1.72 -6.78
CA VAL A 63 12.94 -2.34 -8.05
C VAL A 63 12.26 -3.69 -8.23
N SER A 64 11.81 -4.29 -7.13
CA SER A 64 11.05 -5.54 -7.17
C SER A 64 10.06 -5.56 -6.00
N TRP A 65 9.00 -6.33 -6.16
CA TRP A 65 7.98 -6.48 -5.13
C TRP A 65 7.34 -7.86 -5.26
N PRO A 66 6.73 -8.37 -4.15
CA PRO A 66 6.09 -9.69 -4.21
C PRO A 66 4.82 -9.65 -5.06
N THR A 67 4.51 -10.80 -5.66
CA THR A 67 3.25 -10.97 -6.35
C THR A 67 2.13 -11.14 -5.34
N ALA A 68 1.04 -10.43 -5.52
CA ALA A 68 -0.14 -10.57 -4.67
C ALA A 68 -1.19 -11.38 -5.40
N GLU A 69 -1.27 -12.65 -5.06
CA GLU A 69 -2.21 -13.56 -5.70
C GLU A 69 -3.63 -13.38 -5.15
N MET A 70 -4.61 -13.58 -6.03
CA MET A 70 -6.00 -13.64 -5.61
C MET A 70 -6.30 -15.04 -5.11
N ASP A 71 -6.69 -15.14 -3.85
CA ASP A 71 -7.08 -16.38 -3.22
C ASP A 71 -8.60 -16.35 -3.05
N GLY A 72 -9.29 -17.01 -3.97
CA GLY A 72 -10.73 -17.02 -3.97
C GLY A 72 -11.33 -15.68 -4.37
N GLN A 73 -12.50 -15.36 -3.81
CA GLN A 73 -13.19 -14.12 -4.10
C GLN A 73 -12.73 -13.01 -3.14
N GLY A 74 -12.40 -11.86 -3.72
CA GLY A 74 -12.14 -10.67 -2.95
C GLY A 74 -13.35 -9.76 -2.89
N LYS A 75 -13.28 -8.74 -2.05
CA LYS A 75 -14.30 -7.70 -1.97
C LYS A 75 -13.82 -6.45 -2.65
N ALA A 76 -14.70 -5.84 -3.44
CA ALA A 76 -14.43 -4.55 -4.05
C ALA A 76 -14.51 -3.46 -2.97
N VAL A 77 -13.50 -2.59 -2.93
CA VAL A 77 -13.47 -1.45 -2.03
C VAL A 77 -13.09 -0.21 -2.81
N ASN A 78 -13.55 0.94 -2.35
CA ASN A 78 -13.17 2.23 -2.91
C ASN A 78 -12.32 2.96 -1.88
N VAL A 79 -11.12 3.35 -2.29
CA VAL A 79 -10.16 4.02 -1.43
C VAL A 79 -9.88 5.40 -2.01
N LYS A 80 -9.75 6.40 -1.14
CA LYS A 80 -9.34 7.73 -1.57
C LYS A 80 -7.82 7.81 -1.54
N LEU A 81 -7.22 8.11 -2.70
CA LEU A 81 -5.78 8.23 -2.86
C LEU A 81 -5.42 9.57 -3.52
N PRO A 82 -4.24 10.12 -3.20
CA PRO A 82 -3.74 11.27 -3.94
C PRO A 82 -3.63 10.92 -5.43
N SER A 83 -4.02 11.85 -6.31
CA SER A 83 -4.04 11.59 -7.74
C SER A 83 -2.68 11.19 -8.29
N VAL A 84 -1.58 11.76 -7.77
CA VAL A 84 -0.24 11.42 -8.21
C VAL A 84 0.12 9.96 -7.89
N VAL A 85 -0.41 9.43 -6.78
CA VAL A 85 -0.22 8.03 -6.42
C VAL A 85 -0.97 7.13 -7.39
N ILE A 86 -2.20 7.50 -7.75
CA ILE A 86 -2.98 6.77 -8.76
C ILE A 86 -2.25 6.75 -10.10
N GLU A 87 -1.71 7.88 -10.52
CA GLU A 87 -0.94 7.98 -11.76
C GLU A 87 0.28 7.06 -11.75
N HIS A 88 0.96 6.96 -10.63
CA HIS A 88 2.10 6.06 -10.49
C HIS A 88 1.66 4.59 -10.64
N VAL A 89 0.57 4.21 -9.98
CA VAL A 89 0.02 2.85 -10.08
C VAL A 89 -0.40 2.55 -11.52
N GLU A 90 -1.07 3.49 -12.17
CA GLU A 90 -1.48 3.33 -13.58
C GLU A 90 -0.29 3.17 -14.51
N GLY A 91 0.77 3.93 -14.28
CA GLY A 91 2.01 3.82 -15.06
C GLY A 91 2.65 2.45 -14.93
N LEU A 92 2.72 1.91 -13.71
CA LEU A 92 3.26 0.58 -13.47
C LEU A 92 2.37 -0.50 -14.09
N ALA A 93 1.07 -0.36 -13.97
CA ALA A 93 0.13 -1.32 -14.57
C ALA A 93 0.30 -1.40 -16.08
N GLY A 94 0.44 -0.25 -16.73
CA GLY A 94 0.69 -0.21 -18.18
C GLY A 94 2.05 -0.80 -18.55
N PHE A 95 3.09 -0.46 -17.80
CA PHE A 95 4.44 -0.92 -18.08
C PHE A 95 4.58 -2.44 -17.95
N TYR A 96 3.97 -3.02 -16.91
CA TYR A 96 4.07 -4.45 -16.62
C TYR A 96 2.92 -5.27 -17.19
N ASN A 97 2.01 -4.64 -17.90
CA ASN A 97 0.83 -5.31 -18.48
C ASN A 97 0.00 -6.02 -17.41
N GLU A 98 -0.25 -5.33 -16.31
CA GLU A 98 -1.06 -5.81 -15.19
C GLU A 98 -2.21 -4.84 -14.94
N THR A 99 -3.18 -5.24 -14.12
CA THR A 99 -4.26 -4.34 -13.74
C THR A 99 -3.80 -3.39 -12.61
N LYS A 100 -4.47 -2.26 -12.49
CA LYS A 100 -4.21 -1.33 -11.39
C LYS A 100 -4.42 -2.01 -10.04
N SER A 101 -5.42 -2.88 -9.96
CA SER A 101 -5.71 -3.63 -8.74
C SER A 101 -4.57 -4.60 -8.38
N ASP A 102 -3.96 -5.25 -9.39
CA ASP A 102 -2.81 -6.13 -9.17
C ASP A 102 -1.63 -5.37 -8.58
N ILE A 103 -1.32 -4.21 -9.14
CA ILE A 103 -0.22 -3.37 -8.64
C ILE A 103 -0.53 -2.90 -7.22
N ALA A 104 -1.77 -2.48 -6.96
CA ALA A 104 -2.16 -2.01 -5.63
C ALA A 104 -2.05 -3.13 -4.59
N ARG A 105 -2.48 -4.34 -4.92
CA ARG A 105 -2.34 -5.48 -4.00
C ARG A 105 -0.89 -5.81 -3.73
N ALA A 106 -0.05 -5.79 -4.77
CA ALA A 106 1.38 -6.03 -4.61
C ALA A 106 2.02 -4.98 -3.71
N ALA A 107 1.63 -3.72 -3.86
CA ALA A 107 2.13 -2.63 -3.02
C ALA A 107 1.74 -2.83 -1.55
N ILE A 108 0.53 -3.29 -1.28
CA ILE A 108 0.07 -3.57 0.08
C ILE A 108 0.87 -4.72 0.68
N VAL A 109 1.10 -5.80 -0.07
CA VAL A 109 1.91 -6.93 0.40
C VAL A 109 3.33 -6.47 0.70
N TRP A 110 3.93 -5.69 -0.20
CA TRP A 110 5.27 -5.12 0.01
C TRP A 110 5.32 -4.30 1.29
N PHE A 111 4.33 -3.44 1.52
CA PHE A 111 4.26 -2.61 2.72
C PHE A 111 4.15 -3.45 3.99
N LEU A 112 3.25 -4.43 3.99
CA LEU A 112 3.06 -5.30 5.15
C LEU A 112 4.30 -6.13 5.44
N ASP A 113 4.99 -6.61 4.41
CA ASP A 113 6.24 -7.33 4.58
C ASP A 113 7.30 -6.45 5.25
N GLN A 114 7.41 -5.19 4.86
CA GLN A 114 8.34 -4.25 5.50
C GLN A 114 8.01 -4.04 6.96
N GLU A 115 6.74 -3.84 7.28
CA GLU A 115 6.30 -3.61 8.65
C GLU A 115 6.52 -4.85 9.53
N GLU A 116 6.21 -6.03 9.02
CA GLU A 116 6.40 -7.29 9.74
C GLU A 116 7.87 -7.56 10.02
N ARG A 117 8.76 -7.25 9.07
CA ARG A 117 10.22 -7.37 9.30
C ARG A 117 10.68 -6.43 10.40
N GLY A 118 10.18 -5.20 10.40
CA GLY A 118 10.52 -4.24 11.44
C GLY A 118 10.13 -4.71 12.82
N GLN A 119 9.01 -5.45 12.94
CA GLN A 119 8.56 -6.01 14.19
C GLN A 119 9.38 -7.23 14.62
N HIS A 120 9.85 -8.04 13.67
CA HIS A 120 10.67 -9.22 13.96
C HIS A 120 12.12 -8.88 14.27
N GLU A 121 12.55 -7.66 14.01
CA GLU A 121 13.90 -7.20 14.27
C GLU A 121 13.87 -5.99 15.22
N PRO A 122 13.38 -6.18 16.46
CA PRO A 122 13.18 -5.05 17.37
C PRO A 122 14.46 -4.32 17.73
N ASN A 123 15.62 -4.97 17.64
CA ASN A 123 16.89 -4.35 17.97
C ASN A 123 17.48 -3.54 16.82
N ARG A 124 16.88 -3.60 15.64
CA ARG A 124 17.38 -2.89 14.47
C ARG A 124 17.40 -1.37 14.68
N ILE A 125 16.39 -0.85 15.37
CA ILE A 125 16.29 0.58 15.64
C ILE A 125 17.20 1.00 16.79
N ALA A 126 17.46 0.11 17.73
CA ALA A 126 18.31 0.40 18.88
C ALA A 126 19.80 0.44 18.52
N GLN A 127 20.14 -0.05 17.37
CA GLN A 127 21.49 0.00 16.86
C GLN A 127 21.72 1.30 16.09
#